data_83c9de9d994bf8f1ed65a7b683dff604
#
_entry.id   83c9de9d994bf8f1ed65a7b683dff604
#
_cell.length_a   1.000
_cell.length_b   1.000
_cell.length_c   1.000
_cell.angle_alpha   90.00
_cell.angle_beta   90.00
_cell.angle_gamma   90.00
#
_symmetry.space_group_name_H-M   'P 1'
#
loop_
_entity.id
_entity.type
_entity.pdbx_description
1 polymer ?
#
loop_
_entity_poly.entity_id
_entity_poly.type
_entity_poly.pdbx_seq_one_letter_code
_entity_poly.pdbx_strand_id
1 'polypeptide(L)'
;MTYVKASVRRPAGNPGNGIQPKDQLVIYDVDDILSFPPRNDAGVVIEEDIVMKAGRYAIGIYLTPGTAEISSNSDGETDAEGYTPSIKFNHPGNEQEIREFKTNWLSKKCIVVLRYCSGKPADLIGTPCNPCKLSVSYTGSNESNTNELTFTQISKGDDIAIYRGT
;
A
#
# COMPACT_ATOMS: atom_id res chain seq x y z
N MET A 1 13.61 -18.28 -5.45
CA MET A 1 13.04 -18.22 -4.08
C MET A 1 13.06 -19.62 -3.47
N THR A 2 13.64 -19.74 -2.29
CA THR A 2 13.71 -21.01 -1.58
C THR A 2 12.82 -20.94 -0.33
N TYR A 3 11.82 -21.80 -0.26
CA TYR A 3 10.96 -21.89 0.91
C TYR A 3 11.22 -23.20 1.65
N VAL A 4 11.56 -23.09 2.93
CA VAL A 4 11.70 -24.24 3.82
C VAL A 4 10.35 -24.47 4.51
N LYS A 5 9.77 -25.64 4.32
CA LYS A 5 8.47 -25.98 4.93
C LYS A 5 8.58 -25.93 6.45
N ALA A 6 7.70 -25.19 7.08
CA ALA A 6 7.67 -25.02 8.53
C ALA A 6 6.22 -24.98 9.01
N SER A 7 6.01 -25.42 10.25
CA SER A 7 4.70 -25.33 10.89
C SER A 7 4.40 -23.88 11.25
N VAL A 8 3.19 -23.43 10.98
CA VAL A 8 2.71 -22.11 11.39
C VAL A 8 2.00 -22.25 12.73
N ARG A 9 2.62 -21.73 13.78
CA ARG A 9 2.09 -21.79 15.14
C ARG A 9 1.27 -20.55 15.45
N ARG A 10 0.42 -20.65 16.48
CA ARG A 10 -0.28 -19.47 16.97
C ARG A 10 0.74 -18.45 17.49
N PRO A 11 0.73 -17.19 16.99
CA PRO A 11 1.60 -16.16 17.53
C PRO A 11 1.29 -15.85 19.00
N ALA A 12 2.24 -15.32 19.72
CA ALA A 12 2.07 -14.95 21.12
C ALA A 12 1.17 -13.72 21.29
N GLY A 13 0.54 -13.60 22.45
CA GLY A 13 -0.29 -12.45 22.80
C GLY A 13 -1.64 -12.45 22.11
N ASN A 14 -2.04 -11.31 21.60
CA ASN A 14 -3.33 -11.10 20.92
C ASN A 14 -3.10 -10.73 19.43
N PRO A 15 -2.68 -11.68 18.59
CA PRO A 15 -2.21 -11.39 17.23
C PRO A 15 -3.31 -10.93 16.27
N GLY A 16 -4.56 -11.21 16.58
CA GLY A 16 -5.70 -10.78 15.77
C GLY A 16 -6.21 -9.38 16.11
N ASN A 17 -5.60 -8.72 17.08
CA ASN A 17 -5.99 -7.36 17.43
C ASN A 17 -5.63 -6.37 16.34
N GLY A 18 -6.50 -5.40 16.09
CA GLY A 18 -6.25 -4.35 15.11
C GLY A 18 -5.06 -3.46 15.50
N ILE A 19 -4.33 -3.01 14.51
CA ILE A 19 -3.18 -2.13 14.70
C ILE A 19 -3.51 -0.79 14.05
N GLN A 20 -3.29 0.29 14.80
CA GLN A 20 -3.54 1.64 14.30
C GLN A 20 -2.48 2.05 13.28
N PRO A 21 -2.85 2.29 12.02
CA PRO A 21 -1.94 2.89 11.05
C PRO A 21 -1.59 4.33 11.43
N LYS A 22 -0.44 4.81 10.97
CA LYS A 22 -0.14 6.24 11.01
C LYS A 22 -1.12 6.99 10.12
N ASP A 23 -1.30 8.26 10.38
CA ASP A 23 -2.26 9.12 9.68
C ASP A 23 -1.78 9.61 8.31
N GLN A 24 -0.71 9.05 7.79
CA GLN A 24 -0.15 9.40 6.50
C GLN A 24 0.24 8.16 5.71
N LEU A 25 -0.30 8.05 4.51
CA LEU A 25 0.08 7.03 3.54
C LEU A 25 1.21 7.55 2.66
N VAL A 26 2.24 6.76 2.44
CA VAL A 26 3.39 7.14 1.61
C VAL A 26 3.24 6.52 0.23
N ILE A 27 3.38 7.34 -0.80
CA ILE A 27 3.16 6.96 -2.19
C ILE A 27 4.42 7.25 -3.00
N TYR A 28 4.88 6.26 -3.74
CA TYR A 28 6.02 6.38 -4.66
C TYR A 28 5.51 6.32 -6.09
N ASP A 29 5.87 7.34 -6.90
CA ASP A 29 5.63 7.28 -8.35
C ASP A 29 6.65 6.33 -8.97
N VAL A 30 6.19 5.33 -9.71
CA VAL A 30 7.06 4.33 -10.33
C VAL A 30 8.08 4.99 -11.27
N ASP A 31 7.69 6.05 -11.97
CA ASP A 31 8.59 6.76 -12.89
C ASP A 31 9.72 7.49 -12.18
N ASP A 32 9.56 7.78 -10.89
CA ASP A 32 10.56 8.48 -10.08
C ASP A 32 11.48 7.53 -9.31
N ILE A 33 11.25 6.24 -9.38
CA ILE A 33 12.06 5.23 -8.68
C ILE A 33 13.31 4.91 -9.52
N LEU A 34 14.48 5.09 -8.89
CA LEU A 34 15.75 4.70 -9.50
C LEU A 34 16.01 3.21 -9.32
N SER A 35 15.76 2.70 -8.11
CA SER A 35 16.05 1.32 -7.74
C SER A 35 14.98 0.83 -6.77
N PHE A 36 14.42 -0.34 -7.07
CA PHE A 36 13.46 -1.01 -6.21
C PHE A 36 14.07 -2.30 -5.68
N PRO A 37 14.20 -2.46 -4.34
CA PRO A 37 14.85 -3.63 -3.78
C PRO A 37 14.02 -4.91 -3.96
N PRO A 38 14.70 -6.05 -4.15
CA PRO A 38 14.00 -7.33 -4.24
C PRO A 38 13.49 -7.80 -2.90
N ARG A 39 12.54 -8.72 -2.94
CA ARG A 39 12.10 -9.44 -1.75
C ARG A 39 13.16 -10.45 -1.34
N ASN A 40 13.18 -10.81 -0.04
CA ASN A 40 14.09 -11.84 0.46
C ASN A 40 13.79 -13.21 -0.16
N ASP A 41 14.59 -14.22 0.18
CA ASP A 41 14.48 -15.56 -0.39
C ASP A 41 13.10 -16.21 -0.13
N ALA A 42 12.45 -15.86 0.96
CA ALA A 42 11.10 -16.34 1.26
C ALA A 42 10.00 -15.59 0.49
N GLY A 43 10.35 -14.44 -0.13
CA GLY A 43 9.42 -13.69 -0.97
C GLY A 43 8.46 -12.79 -0.20
N VAL A 44 8.73 -12.48 1.07
CA VAL A 44 7.79 -11.76 1.93
C VAL A 44 8.32 -10.46 2.52
N VAL A 45 9.64 -10.27 2.57
CA VAL A 45 10.25 -9.12 3.23
C VAL A 45 11.13 -8.35 2.25
N ILE A 46 11.02 -7.02 2.28
CA ILE A 46 11.91 -6.09 1.59
C ILE A 46 12.76 -5.39 2.66
N GLU A 47 14.06 -5.69 2.68
CA GLU A 47 14.97 -5.21 3.73
C GLU A 47 15.58 -3.85 3.40
N GLU A 48 15.76 -3.53 2.13
CA GLU A 48 16.47 -2.35 1.69
C GLU A 48 15.52 -1.21 1.33
N ASP A 49 16.07 0.00 1.26
CA ASP A 49 15.29 1.19 0.92
C ASP A 49 14.97 1.27 -0.58
N ILE A 50 13.80 1.83 -0.88
CA ILE A 50 13.48 2.26 -2.24
C ILE A 50 14.30 3.53 -2.53
N VAL A 51 15.08 3.50 -3.61
CA VAL A 51 15.92 4.63 -4.00
C VAL A 51 15.22 5.44 -5.10
N MET A 52 15.03 6.73 -4.84
CA MET A 52 14.40 7.65 -5.79
C MET A 52 15.46 8.31 -6.69
N LYS A 53 15.06 8.73 -7.88
CA LYS A 53 15.91 9.52 -8.78
C LYS A 53 16.27 10.85 -8.13
N ALA A 54 17.38 11.44 -8.57
CA ALA A 54 17.85 12.73 -8.03
C ALA A 54 16.75 13.80 -8.14
N GLY A 55 16.50 14.50 -7.04
CA GLY A 55 15.48 15.54 -6.96
C GLY A 55 14.05 15.05 -6.93
N ARG A 56 13.82 13.75 -6.78
CA ARG A 56 12.49 13.13 -6.70
C ARG A 56 12.25 12.56 -5.32
N TYR A 57 11.02 12.65 -4.85
CA TYR A 57 10.64 12.24 -3.50
C TYR A 57 9.33 11.48 -3.51
N ALA A 58 9.18 10.58 -2.53
CA ALA A 58 7.88 10.02 -2.21
C ALA A 58 6.99 11.12 -1.62
N ILE A 59 5.69 10.99 -1.80
CA ILE A 59 4.73 11.92 -1.22
C ILE A 59 3.89 11.21 -0.17
N GLY A 60 3.32 12.00 0.73
CA GLY A 60 2.38 11.50 1.74
C GLY A 60 1.01 12.09 1.54
N ILE A 61 -0.02 11.31 1.84
CA ILE A 61 -1.39 11.79 1.89
C ILE A 61 -1.99 11.46 3.25
N TYR A 62 -2.67 12.44 3.84
CA TYR A 62 -3.37 12.26 5.11
C TYR A 62 -4.52 11.29 4.94
N LEU A 63 -4.65 10.38 5.87
CA LEU A 63 -5.81 9.50 5.99
C LEU A 63 -6.50 9.71 7.34
N THR A 64 -7.82 9.69 7.32
CA THR A 64 -8.60 9.81 8.55
C THR A 64 -8.37 8.61 9.44
N PRO A 65 -7.95 8.79 10.71
CA PRO A 65 -7.75 7.67 11.63
C PRO A 65 -8.98 6.77 11.74
N GLY A 66 -8.75 5.46 11.76
CA GLY A 66 -9.81 4.47 11.86
C GLY A 66 -10.49 4.11 10.54
N THR A 67 -10.10 4.73 9.43
CA THR A 67 -10.71 4.45 8.12
C THR A 67 -9.82 3.62 7.19
N ALA A 68 -8.54 3.50 7.50
CA ALA A 68 -7.61 2.74 6.68
C ALA A 68 -7.87 1.24 6.79
N GLU A 69 -8.00 0.59 5.65
CA GLU A 69 -8.20 -0.85 5.54
C GLU A 69 -7.27 -1.38 4.46
N ILE A 70 -6.44 -2.35 4.83
CA ILE A 70 -5.57 -3.04 3.89
C ILE A 70 -6.03 -4.48 3.77
N SER A 71 -6.14 -4.97 2.55
CA SER A 71 -6.62 -6.32 2.29
C SER A 71 -5.83 -6.96 1.16
N SER A 72 -5.85 -8.29 1.12
CA SER A 72 -5.24 -9.05 0.05
C SER A 72 -6.06 -10.31 -0.18
N ASN A 73 -6.41 -10.55 -1.42
CA ASN A 73 -7.19 -11.71 -1.82
C ASN A 73 -6.40 -12.55 -2.80
N SER A 74 -6.35 -13.86 -2.56
CA SER A 74 -5.85 -14.79 -3.56
C SER A 74 -6.95 -15.10 -4.56
N ASP A 75 -6.61 -15.14 -5.83
CA ASP A 75 -7.56 -15.41 -6.91
C ASP A 75 -6.83 -16.06 -8.08
N GLY A 76 -7.60 -16.64 -8.97
CA GLY A 76 -7.11 -17.26 -10.19
C GLY A 76 -7.44 -18.73 -10.30
N GLU A 77 -7.43 -19.20 -11.54
CA GLU A 77 -7.58 -20.61 -11.86
C GLU A 77 -6.24 -21.33 -11.67
N THR A 78 -6.25 -22.64 -11.72
CA THR A 78 -5.04 -23.46 -11.65
C THR A 78 -3.99 -22.97 -12.63
N ASP A 79 -2.76 -22.80 -12.17
CA ASP A 79 -1.60 -22.29 -12.90
C ASP A 79 -1.67 -20.77 -13.21
N ALA A 80 -2.70 -20.07 -12.72
CA ALA A 80 -2.85 -18.63 -12.84
C ALA A 80 -3.22 -17.96 -11.52
N GLU A 81 -2.78 -18.54 -10.41
CA GLU A 81 -3.08 -18.05 -9.07
C GLU A 81 -2.15 -16.92 -8.64
N GLY A 82 -2.69 -15.97 -7.88
CA GLY A 82 -1.92 -14.86 -7.35
C GLY A 82 -2.71 -14.04 -6.35
N TYR A 83 -2.11 -12.96 -5.87
CA TYR A 83 -2.72 -12.05 -4.90
C TYR A 83 -3.00 -10.70 -5.51
N THR A 84 -4.06 -10.06 -5.04
CA THR A 84 -4.41 -8.68 -5.42
C THR A 84 -4.56 -7.84 -4.15
N PRO A 85 -3.46 -7.31 -3.62
CA PRO A 85 -3.53 -6.43 -2.45
C PRO A 85 -4.16 -5.08 -2.79
N SER A 86 -4.84 -4.51 -1.81
CA SER A 86 -5.52 -3.24 -1.93
C SER A 86 -5.49 -2.50 -0.60
N ILE A 87 -5.43 -1.18 -0.65
CA ILE A 87 -5.57 -0.32 0.52
C ILE A 87 -6.62 0.74 0.25
N LYS A 88 -7.49 0.95 1.23
CA LYS A 88 -8.61 1.87 1.14
C LYS A 88 -8.63 2.76 2.38
N PHE A 89 -8.88 4.04 2.19
CA PHE A 89 -8.94 5.00 3.28
C PHE A 89 -9.79 6.21 2.89
N ASN A 90 -10.15 7.02 3.89
CA ASN A 90 -10.89 8.25 3.68
C ASN A 90 -9.98 9.46 3.88
N HIS A 91 -10.16 10.46 3.03
CA HIS A 91 -9.54 11.78 3.17
C HIS A 91 -10.64 12.83 3.34
N PRO A 92 -10.58 13.66 4.38
CA PRO A 92 -11.66 14.62 4.68
C PRO A 92 -11.64 15.80 3.73
N GLY A 93 -12.82 16.29 3.39
CA GLY A 93 -12.99 17.48 2.58
C GLY A 93 -12.77 17.27 1.09
N ASN A 94 -12.83 18.36 0.34
CA ASN A 94 -12.59 18.36 -1.10
C ASN A 94 -11.94 19.67 -1.51
N GLU A 95 -10.89 20.05 -0.78
CA GLU A 95 -10.14 21.27 -1.00
C GLU A 95 -9.32 21.20 -2.29
N GLN A 96 -8.70 22.30 -2.66
CA GLN A 96 -7.90 22.37 -3.89
C GLN A 96 -6.81 21.29 -3.94
N GLU A 97 -6.11 21.09 -2.84
CA GLU A 97 -4.99 20.13 -2.78
C GLU A 97 -5.39 18.71 -3.10
N ILE A 98 -6.49 18.22 -2.53
CA ILE A 98 -6.96 16.85 -2.81
C ILE A 98 -7.52 16.74 -4.24
N ARG A 99 -8.12 17.78 -4.77
CA ARG A 99 -8.60 17.81 -6.16
C ARG A 99 -7.43 17.73 -7.14
N GLU A 100 -6.37 18.47 -6.89
CA GLU A 100 -5.14 18.40 -7.69
C GLU A 100 -4.50 17.01 -7.60
N PHE A 101 -4.45 16.46 -6.40
CA PHE A 101 -3.96 15.09 -6.19
C PHE A 101 -4.76 14.07 -7.00
N LYS A 102 -6.08 14.08 -6.89
CA LYS A 102 -6.94 13.15 -7.62
C LYS A 102 -6.75 13.25 -9.13
N THR A 103 -6.69 14.47 -9.64
CA THR A 103 -6.54 14.72 -11.07
C THR A 103 -5.20 14.22 -11.60
N ASN A 104 -4.14 14.41 -10.84
CA ASN A 104 -2.79 14.07 -11.28
C ASN A 104 -2.42 12.61 -11.05
N TRP A 105 -2.98 11.97 -10.02
CA TRP A 105 -2.60 10.61 -9.65
C TRP A 105 -3.53 9.52 -10.18
N LEU A 106 -4.67 9.87 -10.74
CA LEU A 106 -5.67 8.90 -11.19
C LEU A 106 -5.12 7.91 -12.23
N SER A 107 -4.24 8.36 -13.11
CA SER A 107 -3.66 7.52 -14.17
C SER A 107 -2.22 7.09 -13.89
N LYS A 108 -1.65 7.48 -12.76
CA LYS A 108 -0.27 7.16 -12.43
C LYS A 108 -0.14 5.77 -11.83
N LYS A 109 0.99 5.16 -12.13
CA LYS A 109 1.41 3.88 -11.53
C LYS A 109 2.22 4.19 -10.28
N CYS A 110 1.86 3.59 -9.18
CA CYS A 110 2.49 3.91 -7.90
C CYS A 110 2.70 2.67 -7.04
N ILE A 111 3.57 2.83 -6.04
CA ILE A 111 3.82 1.86 -4.98
C ILE A 111 3.41 2.54 -3.68
N VAL A 112 2.73 1.81 -2.81
CA VAL A 112 2.13 2.37 -1.60
C VAL A 112 2.71 1.70 -0.37
N VAL A 113 3.09 2.50 0.62
CA VAL A 113 3.63 2.01 1.89
C VAL A 113 2.75 2.55 3.02
N LEU A 114 2.23 1.64 3.84
CA LEU A 114 1.45 1.96 5.04
C LEU A 114 2.28 1.65 6.28
N ARG A 115 2.53 2.67 7.11
CA ARG A 115 3.26 2.52 8.36
C ARG A 115 2.31 2.48 9.55
N TYR A 116 2.74 1.84 10.62
CA TYR A 116 1.94 1.64 11.83
C TYR A 116 2.52 2.35 13.03
N CYS A 117 1.65 2.70 13.99
CA CYS A 117 2.03 3.45 15.19
C CYS A 117 2.83 2.62 16.21
N SER A 118 2.66 1.31 16.21
CA SER A 118 3.18 0.42 17.27
C SER A 118 4.59 -0.11 17.01
N GLY A 119 5.34 0.48 16.09
CA GLY A 119 6.68 0.01 15.76
C GLY A 119 6.72 -1.28 14.92
N LYS A 120 5.57 -1.76 14.47
CA LYS A 120 5.53 -2.88 13.53
C LYS A 120 6.10 -2.47 12.17
N PRO A 121 6.67 -3.43 11.42
CA PRO A 121 7.12 -3.15 10.07
C PRO A 121 5.99 -2.62 9.19
N ALA A 122 6.33 -1.75 8.25
CA ALA A 122 5.36 -1.23 7.31
C ALA A 122 4.91 -2.31 6.33
N ASP A 123 3.69 -2.13 5.79
CA ASP A 123 3.19 -2.92 4.67
C ASP A 123 3.42 -2.17 3.37
N LEU A 124 3.86 -2.89 2.36
CA LEU A 124 4.09 -2.33 1.03
C LEU A 124 3.31 -3.13 0.00
N ILE A 125 2.61 -2.45 -0.89
CA ILE A 125 1.90 -3.07 -2.00
C ILE A 125 2.38 -2.49 -3.32
N GLY A 126 2.43 -3.36 -4.33
CA GLY A 126 2.87 -3.01 -5.67
C GLY A 126 4.35 -3.23 -5.91
N THR A 127 4.70 -3.31 -7.17
CA THR A 127 6.08 -3.36 -7.66
C THR A 127 6.18 -2.52 -8.93
N PRO A 128 7.37 -2.12 -9.39
CA PRO A 128 7.46 -1.39 -10.66
C PRO A 128 6.86 -2.10 -11.87
N CYS A 129 6.91 -3.44 -11.89
CA CYS A 129 6.31 -4.23 -12.97
C CYS A 129 4.81 -4.49 -12.77
N ASN A 130 4.33 -4.44 -11.54
CA ASN A 130 2.93 -4.65 -11.20
C ASN A 130 2.49 -3.61 -10.17
N PRO A 131 2.38 -2.33 -10.58
CA PRO A 131 2.09 -1.23 -9.67
C PRO A 131 0.63 -1.17 -9.26
N CYS A 132 0.34 -0.25 -8.34
CA CYS A 132 -1.01 0.08 -7.91
C CYS A 132 -1.56 1.25 -8.72
N LYS A 133 -2.88 1.29 -8.83
CA LYS A 133 -3.63 2.42 -9.39
C LYS A 133 -4.64 2.95 -8.40
N LEU A 134 -4.86 4.25 -8.47
CA LEU A 134 -5.82 4.96 -7.64
C LEU A 134 -7.23 4.86 -8.21
N SER A 135 -8.19 4.59 -7.33
CA SER A 135 -9.62 4.76 -7.57
C SER A 135 -10.19 5.68 -6.51
N VAL A 136 -11.02 6.63 -6.88
CA VAL A 136 -11.55 7.65 -5.97
C VAL A 136 -13.06 7.72 -6.06
N SER A 137 -13.70 7.84 -4.89
CA SER A 137 -15.12 8.13 -4.77
C SER A 137 -15.30 9.32 -3.82
N TYR A 138 -15.99 10.35 -4.26
CA TYR A 138 -16.27 11.52 -3.44
C TYR A 138 -17.75 11.59 -3.09
N THR A 139 -18.06 11.88 -1.83
CA THR A 139 -19.41 12.15 -1.36
C THR A 139 -19.44 13.44 -0.57
N GLY A 140 -20.27 14.39 -1.00
CA GLY A 140 -20.50 15.64 -0.29
C GLY A 140 -21.97 15.77 0.10
N SER A 141 -22.20 16.15 1.35
CA SER A 141 -23.56 16.35 1.88
C SER A 141 -23.54 17.44 2.97
N ASN A 142 -24.71 17.74 3.54
CA ASN A 142 -24.79 18.67 4.66
C ASN A 142 -24.11 18.14 5.93
N GLU A 143 -23.93 16.83 6.04
CA GLU A 143 -23.34 16.18 7.22
C GLU A 143 -21.82 16.00 7.08
N SER A 144 -21.32 15.68 5.89
CA SER A 144 -19.89 15.41 5.69
C SER A 144 -19.49 15.53 4.24
N ASN A 145 -18.20 15.85 4.05
CA ASN A 145 -17.52 15.79 2.75
C ASN A 145 -16.33 14.86 2.90
N THR A 146 -16.31 13.79 2.12
CA THR A 146 -15.28 12.76 2.24
C THR A 146 -14.90 12.21 0.88
N ASN A 147 -13.59 12.07 0.65
CA ASN A 147 -13.06 11.30 -0.46
C ASN A 147 -12.64 9.92 0.03
N GLU A 148 -13.14 8.87 -0.61
CA GLU A 148 -12.70 7.51 -0.40
C GLU A 148 -11.68 7.16 -1.48
N LEU A 149 -10.45 6.90 -1.08
CA LEU A 149 -9.36 6.56 -2.00
C LEU A 149 -8.98 5.10 -1.84
N THR A 150 -8.80 4.42 -2.96
CA THR A 150 -8.41 3.02 -3.00
C THR A 150 -7.23 2.85 -3.94
N PHE A 151 -6.15 2.26 -3.44
CA PHE A 151 -5.02 1.85 -4.26
C PHE A 151 -5.06 0.34 -4.40
N THR A 152 -5.15 -0.15 -5.62
CA THR A 152 -5.25 -1.58 -5.91
C THR A 152 -4.18 -1.98 -6.91
N GLN A 153 -3.50 -3.10 -6.64
CA GLN A 153 -2.54 -3.68 -7.58
C GLN A 153 -3.24 -4.05 -8.88
N ILE A 154 -2.66 -3.68 -10.00
CA ILE A 154 -3.31 -3.79 -11.32
C ILE A 154 -3.61 -5.24 -11.69
N SER A 155 -2.63 -6.13 -11.48
CA SER A 155 -2.73 -7.53 -11.85
C SER A 155 -2.46 -8.42 -10.66
N LYS A 156 -2.89 -9.67 -10.74
CA LYS A 156 -2.52 -10.69 -9.76
C LYS A 156 -1.00 -10.85 -9.74
N GLY A 157 -0.44 -11.00 -8.57
CA GLY A 157 0.99 -11.13 -8.39
C GLY A 157 1.34 -11.40 -6.94
N ASP A 158 2.37 -10.71 -6.45
CA ASP A 158 2.84 -10.88 -5.09
C ASP A 158 1.86 -10.30 -4.06
N ASP A 159 1.85 -10.91 -2.90
CA ASP A 159 1.08 -10.46 -1.74
C ASP A 159 1.72 -9.21 -1.12
N ILE A 160 1.07 -8.67 -0.08
CA ILE A 160 1.58 -7.56 0.71
C ILE A 160 2.98 -7.90 1.23
N ALA A 161 3.94 -7.01 1.02
CA ALA A 161 5.30 -7.18 1.52
C ALA A 161 5.47 -6.54 2.89
N ILE A 162 6.32 -7.11 3.72
CA ILE A 162 6.84 -6.44 4.90
C ILE A 162 7.98 -5.53 4.45
N TYR A 163 7.86 -4.23 4.67
CA TYR A 163 8.87 -3.26 4.26
C TYR A 163 9.63 -2.74 5.47
N ARG A 164 10.92 -3.00 5.51
CA ARG A 164 11.82 -2.59 6.61
C ARG A 164 12.71 -1.40 6.26
N GLY A 165 12.62 -0.92 5.04
CA GLY A 165 13.33 0.27 4.62
C GLY A 165 12.76 1.56 5.26
N THR A 166 13.46 2.64 5.05
CA THR A 166 13.07 3.97 5.56
C THR A 166 12.33 4.81 4.53
#